data_7047d58e5e854666d2cea27c1e2b1742
#
_entry.id   7047d58e5e854666d2cea27c1e2b1742
#
_cell.length_a   1.000
_cell.length_b   1.000
_cell.length_c   1.000
_cell.angle_alpha   90.00
_cell.angle_beta   90.00
_cell.angle_gamma   90.00
#
_symmetry.space_group_name_H-M   'P 1'
#
loop_
_entity.id
_entity.type
_entity.pdbx_description
1 polymer ?
#
loop_
_entity_poly.entity_id
_entity_poly.type
_entity_poly.pdbx_seq_one_letter_code
_entity_poly.pdbx_strand_id
1 'polypeptide(L)'
;MGWSGINIDAMPGSMKKFKKYRRRDINLELGVAKQDGILNYYVFNEPALNTFSVSLAERRKLLENNYYIKKIIKVKVTPLHKIFACHLNGKKIDFLNVDVEGFDLNVLQSNDWSKYRSGFVLVEILEGSLHNINQDKVVQFMKEQGYAVYAKQINTVVFEDLYANH
;
A
#
# COMPACT_ATOMS: atom_id res chain seq x y z
N MET A 1 -9.84 21.48 8.55
CA MET A 1 -10.36 20.13 8.30
C MET A 1 -9.85 19.17 9.36
N GLY A 2 -10.72 18.32 9.91
CA GLY A 2 -10.41 17.45 11.08
C GLY A 2 -9.94 16.05 10.76
N TRP A 3 -9.39 15.76 9.57
CA TRP A 3 -8.91 14.44 9.18
C TRP A 3 -7.80 13.92 10.08
N SER A 4 -7.88 12.65 10.46
CA SER A 4 -6.82 11.88 11.10
C SER A 4 -6.62 10.59 10.35
N GLY A 5 -5.44 10.01 10.41
CA GLY A 5 -5.13 8.80 9.65
C GLY A 5 -4.14 7.87 10.35
N ILE A 6 -3.94 6.72 9.73
CA ILE A 6 -2.86 5.78 10.02
C ILE A 6 -1.88 5.87 8.87
N ASN A 7 -0.68 6.37 9.12
CA ASN A 7 0.41 6.47 8.15
C ASN A 7 1.39 5.32 8.40
N ILE A 8 1.70 4.56 7.36
CA ILE A 8 2.56 3.38 7.44
C ILE A 8 3.65 3.50 6.39
N ASP A 9 4.90 3.32 6.78
CA ASP A 9 6.03 3.30 5.86
C ASP A 9 7.12 2.38 6.43
N ALA A 10 7.66 1.55 5.56
CA ALA A 10 8.66 0.56 5.91
C ALA A 10 10.06 1.14 6.16
N MET A 11 10.34 2.33 5.61
CA MET A 11 11.67 2.94 5.69
C MET A 11 11.94 3.49 7.10
N PRO A 12 13.01 3.03 7.78
CA PRO A 12 13.37 3.57 9.09
C PRO A 12 13.63 5.08 9.05
N GLY A 13 12.97 5.82 9.94
CA GLY A 13 13.08 7.27 10.06
C GLY A 13 12.08 8.05 9.20
N SER A 14 11.28 7.40 8.33
CA SER A 14 10.26 8.04 7.49
C SER A 14 9.22 8.80 8.33
N MET A 15 8.84 8.25 9.47
CA MET A 15 7.81 8.84 10.35
C MET A 15 8.28 10.03 11.19
N LYS A 16 9.55 10.44 11.14
CA LYS A 16 10.06 11.60 11.92
C LYS A 16 9.29 12.89 11.60
N LYS A 17 9.07 13.18 10.31
CA LYS A 17 8.30 14.37 9.88
C LYS A 17 6.83 14.24 10.26
N PHE A 18 6.24 13.07 10.06
CA PHE A 18 4.85 12.81 10.44
C PHE A 18 4.63 13.00 11.94
N LYS A 19 5.47 12.44 12.79
CA LYS A 19 5.41 12.63 14.25
C LYS A 19 5.49 14.11 14.67
N LYS A 20 6.20 14.94 13.88
CA LYS A 20 6.30 16.38 14.14
C LYS A 20 5.06 17.16 13.68
N TYR A 21 4.57 16.91 12.44
CA TYR A 21 3.58 17.74 11.79
C TYR A 21 2.16 17.13 11.80
N ARG A 22 2.05 15.81 11.98
CA ARG A 22 0.82 15.03 12.01
C ARG A 22 0.67 14.29 13.34
N ARG A 23 0.77 15.02 14.45
CA ARG A 23 0.80 14.45 15.82
C ARG A 23 -0.48 13.70 16.21
N ARG A 24 -1.61 14.06 15.61
CA ARG A 24 -2.90 13.39 15.85
C ARG A 24 -3.06 12.09 15.08
N ASP A 25 -2.19 11.84 14.11
CA ASP A 25 -2.22 10.63 13.30
C ASP A 25 -1.40 9.52 13.98
N ILE A 26 -1.73 8.29 13.66
CA ILE A 26 -0.95 7.12 14.04
C ILE A 26 0.14 6.94 12.98
N ASN A 27 1.40 6.97 13.38
CA ASN A 27 2.55 6.96 12.47
C ASN A 27 3.43 5.75 12.76
N LEU A 28 3.39 4.73 11.88
CA LEU A 28 4.01 3.43 12.05
C LEU A 28 5.17 3.22 11.09
N GLU A 29 6.35 2.87 11.63
CA GLU A 29 7.52 2.46 10.84
C GLU A 29 7.58 0.93 10.80
N LEU A 30 6.85 0.32 9.86
CA LEU A 30 6.83 -1.10 9.60
C LEU A 30 6.32 -1.37 8.19
N GLY A 31 6.52 -2.57 7.66
CA GLY A 31 5.93 -2.98 6.40
C GLY A 31 4.58 -3.67 6.60
N VAL A 32 3.81 -3.74 5.52
CA VAL A 32 2.55 -4.51 5.50
C VAL A 32 2.72 -5.73 4.59
N ALA A 33 2.34 -6.91 5.08
CA ALA A 33 2.39 -8.16 4.32
C ALA A 33 1.31 -9.13 4.79
N LYS A 34 1.10 -10.24 4.08
CA LYS A 34 0.04 -11.22 4.39
C LYS A 34 0.16 -11.85 5.77
N GLN A 35 1.37 -11.95 6.32
CA GLN A 35 1.64 -12.57 7.61
C GLN A 35 2.65 -11.74 8.40
N ASP A 36 2.62 -11.87 9.73
CA ASP A 36 3.67 -11.29 10.57
C ASP A 36 5.01 -11.93 10.27
N GLY A 37 6.05 -11.13 10.29
CA GLY A 37 7.40 -11.62 10.05
C GLY A 37 8.43 -10.51 9.85
N ILE A 38 9.51 -10.89 9.20
CA ILE A 38 10.60 -10.00 8.80
C ILE A 38 10.88 -10.27 7.33
N LEU A 39 10.80 -9.22 6.51
CA LEU A 39 11.09 -9.28 5.08
C LEU A 39 12.33 -8.44 4.74
N ASN A 40 12.98 -8.81 3.64
CA ASN A 40 14.01 -7.98 3.04
C ASN A 40 13.35 -6.79 2.34
N TYR A 41 13.80 -5.59 2.66
CA TYR A 41 13.39 -4.34 2.02
C TYR A 41 14.55 -3.79 1.21
N TYR A 42 14.32 -3.62 -0.07
CA TYR A 42 15.32 -3.16 -1.03
C TYR A 42 15.32 -1.64 -1.08
N VAL A 43 16.38 -1.03 -0.55
CA VAL A 43 16.54 0.42 -0.48
C VAL A 43 17.38 0.90 -1.65
N PHE A 44 16.76 1.66 -2.54
CA PHE A 44 17.40 2.25 -3.71
C PHE A 44 18.08 3.59 -3.41
N ASN A 45 18.90 4.07 -4.34
CA ASN A 45 19.43 5.43 -4.31
C ASN A 45 18.33 6.49 -4.52
N GLU A 46 17.22 6.12 -5.17
CA GLU A 46 15.99 6.91 -5.25
C GLU A 46 14.95 6.30 -4.30
N PRO A 47 14.58 7.00 -3.20
CA PRO A 47 13.68 6.46 -2.18
C PRO A 47 12.29 6.07 -2.68
N ALA A 48 11.80 6.72 -3.73
CA ALA A 48 10.52 6.39 -4.36
C ALA A 48 10.49 4.97 -4.97
N LEU A 49 11.65 4.36 -5.19
CA LEU A 49 11.78 3.02 -5.77
C LEU A 49 11.94 1.91 -4.73
N ASN A 50 11.91 2.24 -3.44
CA ASN A 50 12.07 1.26 -2.38
C ASN A 50 10.93 0.24 -2.40
N THR A 51 11.26 -1.07 -2.27
CA THR A 51 10.25 -2.12 -2.43
C THR A 51 10.54 -3.36 -1.59
N PHE A 52 9.50 -4.13 -1.28
CA PHE A 52 9.60 -5.51 -0.80
C PHE A 52 9.59 -6.53 -1.96
N SER A 53 9.25 -6.13 -3.17
CA SER A 53 9.16 -7.01 -4.33
C SER A 53 10.55 -7.35 -4.87
N VAL A 54 10.95 -8.62 -4.69
CA VAL A 54 12.22 -9.16 -5.20
C VAL A 54 12.26 -9.02 -6.72
N SER A 55 11.18 -9.43 -7.40
CA SER A 55 11.11 -9.40 -8.87
C SER A 55 11.22 -7.98 -9.43
N LEU A 56 10.58 -7.01 -8.78
CA LEU A 56 10.68 -5.60 -9.19
C LEU A 56 12.08 -5.04 -8.93
N ALA A 57 12.68 -5.39 -7.79
CA ALA A 57 14.03 -4.95 -7.45
C ALA A 57 15.06 -5.49 -8.44
N GLU A 58 14.97 -6.77 -8.84
CA GLU A 58 15.86 -7.36 -9.84
C GLU A 58 15.61 -6.76 -11.23
N ARG A 59 14.37 -6.56 -11.64
CA ARG A 59 14.05 -5.92 -12.92
C ARG A 59 14.60 -4.50 -13.00
N ARG A 60 14.50 -3.70 -11.93
CA ARG A 60 15.04 -2.34 -11.88
C ARG A 60 16.55 -2.29 -11.99
N LYS A 61 17.28 -3.32 -11.55
CA LYS A 61 18.73 -3.42 -11.76
C LYS A 61 19.13 -3.64 -13.21
N LEU A 62 18.28 -4.34 -13.98
CA LEU A 62 18.56 -4.67 -15.38
C LEU A 62 18.25 -3.50 -16.33
N LEU A 63 17.55 -2.49 -15.87
CA LEU A 63 17.32 -1.28 -16.66
C LEU A 63 18.61 -0.46 -16.75
N GLU A 64 18.98 -0.04 -17.95
CA GLU A 64 20.08 0.90 -18.18
C GLU A 64 19.70 2.29 -17.67
N ASN A 65 19.71 2.46 -16.37
CA ASN A 65 19.42 3.69 -15.67
C ASN A 65 20.38 3.89 -14.49
N ASN A 66 20.35 5.06 -13.87
CA ASN A 66 21.20 5.39 -12.72
C ASN A 66 20.66 4.85 -11.39
N TYR A 67 19.65 3.95 -11.40
CA TYR A 67 19.07 3.41 -10.18
C TYR A 67 19.75 2.12 -9.75
N TYR A 68 20.12 2.04 -8.47
CA TYR A 68 20.77 0.87 -7.87
C TYR A 68 20.33 0.67 -6.43
N ILE A 69 20.42 -0.56 -5.97
CA ILE A 69 20.15 -0.91 -4.57
C ILE A 69 21.32 -0.46 -3.70
N LYS A 70 21.09 0.52 -2.84
CA LYS A 70 22.07 1.00 -1.86
C LYS A 70 22.32 -0.03 -0.76
N LYS A 71 21.25 -0.65 -0.29
CA LYS A 71 21.29 -1.66 0.78
C LYS A 71 20.00 -2.46 0.81
N ILE A 72 20.11 -3.64 1.43
CA ILE A 72 18.95 -4.46 1.78
C ILE A 72 18.87 -4.47 3.30
N ILE A 73 17.72 -4.13 3.85
CA ILE A 73 17.48 -4.14 5.29
C ILE A 73 16.36 -5.11 5.64
N LYS A 74 16.41 -5.64 6.86
CA LYS A 74 15.32 -6.45 7.39
C LYS A 74 14.30 -5.56 8.07
N VAL A 75 13.04 -5.64 7.65
CA VAL A 75 11.94 -4.85 8.19
C VAL A 75 10.87 -5.77 8.75
N LYS A 76 10.37 -5.44 9.94
CA LYS A 76 9.20 -6.10 10.52
C LYS A 76 7.98 -5.81 9.66
N VAL A 77 7.18 -6.84 9.38
CA VAL A 77 5.92 -6.72 8.64
C VAL A 77 4.76 -7.27 9.46
N THR A 78 3.59 -6.69 9.25
CA THR A 78 2.34 -7.05 9.95
C THR A 78 1.18 -6.95 8.98
N PRO A 79 0.20 -7.87 9.01
CA PRO A 79 -1.01 -7.78 8.20
C PRO A 79 -1.83 -6.52 8.47
N LEU A 80 -2.43 -5.97 7.41
CA LEU A 80 -3.22 -4.75 7.49
C LEU A 80 -4.41 -4.89 8.46
N HIS A 81 -5.11 -6.03 8.44
CA HIS A 81 -6.21 -6.30 9.36
C HIS A 81 -5.80 -6.23 10.84
N LYS A 82 -4.57 -6.61 11.20
CA LYS A 82 -4.07 -6.50 12.58
C LYS A 82 -3.80 -5.05 12.97
N ILE A 83 -3.27 -4.26 12.02
CA ILE A 83 -3.05 -2.83 12.23
C ILE A 83 -4.40 -2.15 12.46
N PHE A 84 -5.39 -2.44 11.64
CA PHE A 84 -6.74 -1.89 11.79
C PHE A 84 -7.41 -2.32 13.09
N ALA A 85 -7.30 -3.59 13.47
CA ALA A 85 -7.81 -4.09 14.76
C ALA A 85 -7.20 -3.34 15.97
N CYS A 86 -5.93 -3.00 15.87
CA CYS A 86 -5.21 -2.30 16.96
C CYS A 86 -5.54 -0.81 17.03
N HIS A 87 -5.81 -0.16 15.89
CA HIS A 87 -5.74 1.30 15.83
C HIS A 87 -7.04 2.00 15.41
N LEU A 88 -7.98 1.33 14.74
CA LEU A 88 -9.21 1.99 14.28
C LEU A 88 -10.19 2.30 15.40
N ASN A 89 -10.22 1.49 16.46
CA ASN A 89 -11.14 1.69 17.59
C ASN A 89 -12.61 1.91 17.18
N GLY A 90 -13.08 1.14 16.19
CA GLY A 90 -14.45 1.22 15.67
C GLY A 90 -14.70 2.37 14.66
N LYS A 91 -13.70 3.16 14.35
CA LYS A 91 -13.84 4.23 13.32
C LYS A 91 -13.94 3.63 11.93
N LYS A 92 -14.77 4.24 11.10
CA LYS A 92 -14.84 3.94 9.66
C LYS A 92 -13.57 4.43 8.96
N ILE A 93 -13.24 3.78 7.85
CA ILE A 93 -12.17 4.19 6.95
C ILE A 93 -12.82 4.90 5.76
N ASP A 94 -12.59 6.19 5.60
CA ASP A 94 -13.13 6.95 4.47
C ASP A 94 -12.42 6.56 3.19
N PHE A 95 -11.09 6.52 3.21
CA PHE A 95 -10.30 6.00 2.08
C PHE A 95 -9.02 5.30 2.55
N LEU A 96 -8.56 4.36 1.74
CA LEU A 96 -7.30 3.65 1.88
C LEU A 96 -6.42 3.97 0.66
N ASN A 97 -5.19 4.44 0.88
CA ASN A 97 -4.19 4.59 -0.18
C ASN A 97 -3.10 3.53 -0.02
N VAL A 98 -2.85 2.77 -1.08
CA VAL A 98 -1.80 1.75 -1.16
C VAL A 98 -0.88 2.10 -2.31
N ASP A 99 0.38 2.35 -1.98
CA ASP A 99 1.45 2.69 -2.90
C ASP A 99 2.75 2.16 -2.29
N VAL A 100 3.08 0.93 -2.64
CA VAL A 100 4.19 0.17 -2.04
C VAL A 100 5.09 -0.47 -3.09
N GLU A 101 5.11 0.15 -4.28
CA GLU A 101 6.06 -0.16 -5.33
C GLU A 101 6.07 -1.64 -5.71
N GLY A 102 4.92 -2.12 -6.23
CA GLY A 102 4.74 -3.49 -6.73
C GLY A 102 4.54 -4.56 -5.66
N PHE A 103 4.30 -4.17 -4.41
CA PHE A 103 3.89 -5.08 -3.33
C PHE A 103 2.42 -4.90 -2.94
N ASP A 104 1.67 -4.12 -3.72
CA ASP A 104 0.33 -3.62 -3.46
C ASP A 104 -0.69 -4.73 -3.26
N LEU A 105 -0.69 -5.74 -4.13
CA LEU A 105 -1.57 -6.90 -4.00
C LEU A 105 -1.35 -7.64 -2.67
N ASN A 106 -0.11 -7.74 -2.19
CA ASN A 106 0.20 -8.38 -0.91
C ASN A 106 -0.41 -7.59 0.27
N VAL A 107 -0.35 -6.26 0.20
CA VAL A 107 -0.96 -5.37 1.20
C VAL A 107 -2.46 -5.56 1.20
N LEU A 108 -3.12 -5.47 0.04
CA LEU A 108 -4.57 -5.62 -0.09
C LEU A 108 -5.06 -6.99 0.39
N GLN A 109 -4.35 -8.07 0.05
CA GLN A 109 -4.65 -9.43 0.49
C GLN A 109 -4.42 -9.68 1.98
N SER A 110 -3.75 -8.76 2.68
CA SER A 110 -3.54 -8.81 4.12
C SER A 110 -4.67 -8.18 4.94
N ASN A 111 -5.66 -7.57 4.27
CA ASN A 111 -6.83 -6.99 4.91
C ASN A 111 -7.96 -8.03 5.08
N ASP A 112 -8.80 -7.82 6.08
CA ASP A 112 -10.09 -8.49 6.24
C ASP A 112 -11.19 -7.58 5.68
N TRP A 113 -11.52 -7.77 4.41
CA TRP A 113 -12.49 -6.96 3.67
C TRP A 113 -13.94 -7.17 4.13
N SER A 114 -14.22 -8.21 4.91
CA SER A 114 -15.54 -8.38 5.55
C SER A 114 -15.74 -7.43 6.74
N LYS A 115 -14.62 -7.00 7.36
CA LYS A 115 -14.61 -6.21 8.59
C LYS A 115 -14.10 -4.79 8.40
N TYR A 116 -13.07 -4.61 7.60
CA TYR A 116 -12.41 -3.32 7.42
C TYR A 116 -12.53 -2.86 5.97
N ARG A 117 -13.61 -2.17 5.69
CA ARG A 117 -13.91 -1.62 4.37
C ARG A 117 -13.69 -0.11 4.38
N SER A 118 -13.21 0.43 3.29
CA SER A 118 -13.12 1.87 3.05
C SER A 118 -14.04 2.24 1.89
N GLY A 119 -14.64 3.42 1.90
CA GLY A 119 -15.47 3.87 0.81
C GLY A 119 -14.72 3.93 -0.53
N PHE A 120 -13.46 4.36 -0.46
CA PHE A 120 -12.58 4.40 -1.63
C PHE A 120 -11.24 3.74 -1.32
N VAL A 121 -10.67 3.04 -2.31
CA VAL A 121 -9.32 2.48 -2.28
C VAL A 121 -8.55 3.02 -3.47
N LEU A 122 -7.41 3.67 -3.21
CA LEU A 122 -6.47 4.13 -4.22
C LEU A 122 -5.30 3.15 -4.23
N VAL A 123 -4.94 2.64 -5.41
CA VAL A 123 -3.82 1.68 -5.54
C VAL A 123 -2.94 2.07 -6.70
N GLU A 124 -1.62 1.98 -6.51
CA GLU A 124 -0.68 2.06 -7.61
C GLU A 124 -0.66 0.73 -8.40
N ILE A 125 -0.76 0.82 -9.73
CA ILE A 125 -0.64 -0.31 -10.66
C ILE A 125 0.41 0.06 -11.70
N LEU A 126 1.64 -0.44 -11.52
CA LEU A 126 2.85 -0.05 -12.27
C LEU A 126 2.77 -0.48 -13.71
N GLU A 127 2.02 -0.96 -14.41
CA GLU A 127 2.02 -1.36 -15.84
C GLU A 127 0.60 -1.50 -16.41
N GLY A 128 -0.37 -0.94 -15.70
CA GLY A 128 -1.77 -1.05 -16.09
C GLY A 128 -2.14 -0.11 -17.24
N SER A 129 -2.34 -0.63 -18.45
CA SER A 129 -3.01 0.14 -19.50
C SER A 129 -4.53 0.11 -19.29
N LEU A 130 -5.23 1.17 -19.75
CA LEU A 130 -6.70 1.21 -19.71
C LEU A 130 -7.32 0.03 -20.49
N HIS A 131 -6.69 -0.40 -21.57
CA HIS A 131 -7.20 -1.49 -22.40
C HIS A 131 -7.19 -2.85 -21.68
N ASN A 132 -6.23 -3.07 -20.77
CA ASN A 132 -6.03 -4.36 -20.10
C ASN A 132 -6.29 -4.29 -18.59
N ILE A 133 -6.85 -3.19 -18.08
CA ILE A 133 -7.03 -2.96 -16.64
C ILE A 133 -7.81 -4.10 -15.96
N ASN A 134 -8.78 -4.68 -16.64
CA ASN A 134 -9.60 -5.77 -16.12
C ASN A 134 -8.83 -7.10 -15.96
N GLN A 135 -7.65 -7.23 -16.57
CA GLN A 135 -6.79 -8.42 -16.46
C GLN A 135 -5.77 -8.26 -15.33
N ASP A 136 -5.63 -7.05 -14.77
CA ASP A 136 -4.72 -6.80 -13.67
C ASP A 136 -5.17 -7.55 -12.39
N LYS A 137 -4.22 -8.18 -11.71
CA LYS A 137 -4.48 -9.01 -10.52
C LYS A 137 -5.03 -8.20 -9.35
N VAL A 138 -4.63 -6.93 -9.21
CA VAL A 138 -5.17 -6.02 -8.18
C VAL A 138 -6.62 -5.73 -8.48
N VAL A 139 -6.94 -5.42 -9.74
CA VAL A 139 -8.32 -5.11 -10.17
C VAL A 139 -9.23 -6.33 -10.00
N GLN A 140 -8.76 -7.52 -10.40
CA GLN A 140 -9.52 -8.75 -10.21
C GLN A 140 -9.79 -9.01 -8.72
N PHE A 141 -8.76 -8.92 -7.89
CA PHE A 141 -8.88 -9.09 -6.46
C PHE A 141 -9.86 -8.09 -5.84
N MET A 142 -9.78 -6.79 -6.18
CA MET A 142 -10.69 -5.77 -5.62
C MET A 142 -12.14 -6.00 -6.06
N LYS A 143 -12.37 -6.45 -7.29
CA LYS A 143 -13.72 -6.85 -7.74
C LYS A 143 -14.28 -8.02 -6.94
N GLU A 144 -13.46 -9.03 -6.64
CA GLU A 144 -13.86 -10.15 -5.76
C GLU A 144 -14.23 -9.68 -4.35
N GLN A 145 -13.65 -8.57 -3.89
CA GLN A 145 -13.99 -7.95 -2.61
C GLN A 145 -15.22 -7.02 -2.69
N GLY A 146 -15.87 -6.89 -3.85
CA GLY A 146 -17.05 -6.06 -4.04
C GLY A 146 -16.76 -4.58 -4.28
N TYR A 147 -15.61 -4.27 -4.89
CA TYR A 147 -15.25 -2.93 -5.34
C TYR A 147 -15.36 -2.81 -6.86
N ALA A 148 -15.79 -1.64 -7.34
CA ALA A 148 -15.75 -1.29 -8.75
C ALA A 148 -14.60 -0.32 -9.05
N VAL A 149 -14.08 -0.35 -10.27
CA VAL A 149 -13.15 0.69 -10.73
C VAL A 149 -13.95 1.97 -10.95
N TYR A 150 -13.66 2.99 -10.17
CA TYR A 150 -14.29 4.32 -10.26
C TYR A 150 -13.52 5.26 -11.19
N ALA A 151 -12.20 5.27 -11.08
CA ALA A 151 -11.34 6.12 -11.92
C ALA A 151 -9.95 5.49 -12.10
N LYS A 152 -9.25 5.91 -13.17
CA LYS A 152 -7.84 5.58 -13.39
C LYS A 152 -7.10 6.80 -13.92
N GLN A 153 -5.93 7.07 -13.35
CA GLN A 153 -5.01 8.11 -13.80
C GLN A 153 -3.59 7.55 -13.82
N ILE A 154 -2.96 7.50 -14.98
CA ILE A 154 -1.61 6.95 -15.21
C ILE A 154 -1.43 5.60 -14.48
N ASN A 155 -0.75 5.59 -13.33
CA ASN A 155 -0.49 4.39 -12.53
C ASN A 155 -1.45 4.21 -11.36
N THR A 156 -2.36 5.15 -11.08
CA THR A 156 -3.28 5.04 -9.95
C THR A 156 -4.66 4.62 -10.40
N VAL A 157 -5.22 3.61 -9.74
CA VAL A 157 -6.60 3.16 -9.89
C VAL A 157 -7.36 3.47 -8.61
N VAL A 158 -8.52 4.07 -8.76
CA VAL A 158 -9.45 4.35 -7.67
C VAL A 158 -10.57 3.33 -7.74
N PHE A 159 -10.81 2.65 -6.64
CA PHE A 159 -11.91 1.71 -6.45
C PHE A 159 -12.94 2.31 -5.51
N GLU A 160 -14.22 2.09 -5.79
CA GLU A 160 -15.36 2.46 -4.97
C GLU A 160 -16.01 1.21 -4.39
N ASP A 161 -16.37 1.25 -3.11
CA ASP A 161 -17.06 0.18 -2.43
C ASP A 161 -18.53 0.10 -2.89
N LEU A 162 -18.90 -1.02 -3.52
CA LEU A 162 -20.28 -1.23 -3.97
C LEU A 162 -21.29 -1.48 -2.83
N TYR A 163 -20.80 -1.75 -1.63
CA TYR A 163 -21.63 -1.99 -0.44
C TYR A 163 -21.62 -0.80 0.54
N ALA A 164 -20.88 0.29 0.22
CA ALA A 164 -20.97 1.52 1.00
C ALA A 164 -22.38 2.09 0.86
N ASN A 165 -23.14 2.14 1.94
CA ASN A 165 -24.38 2.89 1.97
C ASN A 165 -24.04 4.38 1.85
N HIS A 166 -24.35 4.96 0.71
CA HIS A 166 -24.31 6.40 0.48
C HIS A 166 -25.36 7.14 1.29
#